data_c764facfd871bef5fcdb109798253083
#
_entry.id   c764facfd871bef5fcdb109798253083
#
_cell.length_a   1.000
_cell.length_b   1.000
_cell.length_c   1.000
_cell.angle_alpha   90.00
_cell.angle_beta   90.00
_cell.angle_gamma   90.00
#
_symmetry.space_group_name_H-M   'P 1'
#
loop_
_entity.id
_entity.type
_entity.pdbx_description
1 polymer ?
#
loop_
_entity_poly.entity_id
_entity_poly.type
_entity_poly.pdbx_seq_one_letter_code
_entity_poly.pdbx_strand_id
1 'polypeptide(L)'
;MARKTKEDSEQTRRAILDSAMQVLYEKGYSRTTFDEIAARINLTKGAVYWHFKNKADLITALVIQKISEQHSRYKTLEPKSLSELCQTISNRAKEIEKDENFRKFLFFVIYRMEWSEAIFAQIWGEVRSLVEFPLQQLFQVLFWCQKNGEIKKDVDLNNLRDTIAYFWRGALSTYLSKCKPEMKFSEDIKKGIETIFNGIQTEKK
;
A
#
# COMPACT_ATOMS: atom_id res chain seq x y z
N MET A 1 22.15 21.54 -27.59
CA MET A 1 21.30 21.03 -26.49
C MET A 1 22.07 19.96 -25.74
N ALA A 2 22.36 20.16 -24.45
CA ALA A 2 23.06 19.17 -23.65
C ALA A 2 22.15 17.89 -23.58
N ARG A 3 22.75 16.72 -23.82
CA ARG A 3 22.11 15.42 -23.71
C ARG A 3 21.77 15.22 -22.23
N LYS A 4 20.47 15.24 -21.88
CA LYS A 4 20.02 14.93 -20.51
C LYS A 4 20.65 13.60 -20.09
N THR A 5 21.28 13.58 -18.92
CA THR A 5 21.85 12.34 -18.37
C THR A 5 20.72 11.39 -17.99
N LYS A 6 21.02 10.10 -17.82
CA LYS A 6 20.04 9.11 -17.35
C LYS A 6 19.50 9.51 -15.98
N GLU A 7 20.33 10.13 -15.17
CA GLU A 7 19.99 10.62 -13.82
C GLU A 7 19.02 11.80 -13.88
N ASP A 8 19.25 12.80 -14.75
CA ASP A 8 18.31 13.92 -14.97
C ASP A 8 16.95 13.45 -15.45
N SER A 9 16.93 12.41 -16.30
CA SER A 9 15.70 11.80 -16.80
C SER A 9 14.90 11.14 -15.67
N GLU A 10 15.56 10.40 -14.78
CA GLU A 10 14.92 9.74 -13.66
C GLU A 10 14.43 10.74 -12.61
N GLN A 11 15.17 11.81 -12.34
CA GLN A 11 14.71 12.91 -11.48
C GLN A 11 13.46 13.59 -12.06
N THR A 12 13.45 13.86 -13.36
CA THR A 12 12.27 14.42 -14.05
C THR A 12 11.06 13.47 -13.93
N ARG A 13 11.28 12.17 -14.13
CA ARG A 13 10.22 11.16 -14.01
C ARG A 13 9.62 11.13 -12.61
N ARG A 14 10.44 11.19 -11.56
CA ARG A 14 9.98 11.27 -10.16
C ARG A 14 9.19 12.54 -9.89
N ALA A 15 9.66 13.70 -10.34
CA ALA A 15 8.96 14.97 -10.21
C ALA A 15 7.57 14.93 -10.87
N ILE A 16 7.45 14.29 -12.04
CA ILE A 16 6.15 14.08 -12.71
C ILE A 16 5.23 13.21 -11.85
N LEU A 17 5.73 12.10 -11.30
CA LEU A 17 4.92 11.20 -10.45
C LEU A 17 4.46 11.89 -9.16
N ASP A 18 5.31 12.70 -8.52
CA ASP A 18 4.96 13.43 -7.31
C ASP A 18 3.92 14.53 -7.61
N SER A 19 4.06 15.26 -8.73
CA SER A 19 3.05 16.21 -9.20
C SER A 19 1.73 15.52 -9.52
N ALA A 20 1.79 14.39 -10.23
CA ALA A 20 0.62 13.61 -10.58
C ALA A 20 -0.14 13.14 -9.33
N MET A 21 0.56 12.71 -8.28
CA MET A 21 -0.05 12.29 -7.03
C MET A 21 -0.90 13.40 -6.40
N GLN A 22 -0.41 14.63 -6.40
CA GLN A 22 -1.15 15.77 -5.86
C GLN A 22 -2.42 16.06 -6.68
N VAL A 23 -2.30 16.10 -8.02
CA VAL A 23 -3.45 16.36 -8.91
C VAL A 23 -4.50 15.26 -8.78
N LEU A 24 -4.06 13.99 -8.75
CA LEU A 24 -4.94 12.82 -8.60
C LEU A 24 -5.67 12.82 -7.26
N TYR A 25 -5.00 13.18 -6.17
CA TYR A 25 -5.62 13.31 -4.86
C TYR A 25 -6.68 14.41 -4.83
N GLU A 26 -6.39 15.58 -5.43
CA GLU A 26 -7.28 16.72 -5.46
C GLU A 26 -8.50 16.53 -6.38
N LYS A 27 -8.29 15.99 -7.57
CA LYS A 27 -9.30 15.99 -8.66
C LYS A 27 -9.84 14.61 -9.03
N GLY A 28 -9.18 13.55 -8.62
CA GLY A 28 -9.49 12.18 -9.05
C GLY A 28 -8.97 11.85 -10.44
N TYR A 29 -9.22 10.60 -10.86
CA TYR A 29 -8.65 10.05 -12.10
C TYR A 29 -9.13 10.79 -13.36
N SER A 30 -10.45 10.92 -13.56
CA SER A 30 -11.01 11.45 -14.82
C SER A 30 -10.59 12.90 -15.08
N ARG A 31 -10.58 13.75 -14.07
CA ARG A 31 -10.29 15.19 -14.19
C ARG A 31 -8.79 15.52 -14.21
N THR A 32 -7.92 14.57 -13.98
CA THR A 32 -6.47 14.75 -14.07
C THR A 32 -6.03 14.78 -15.52
N THR A 33 -5.23 15.78 -15.89
CA THR A 33 -4.64 15.93 -17.23
C THR A 33 -3.12 16.06 -17.17
N PHE A 34 -2.44 15.65 -18.26
CA PHE A 34 -0.98 15.82 -18.37
C PHE A 34 -0.54 17.28 -18.45
N ASP A 35 -1.39 18.16 -18.99
CA ASP A 35 -1.14 19.60 -19.01
C ASP A 35 -1.04 20.18 -17.60
N GLU A 36 -1.96 19.79 -16.72
CA GLU A 36 -1.96 20.27 -15.34
C GLU A 36 -0.80 19.72 -14.51
N ILE A 37 -0.47 18.42 -14.70
CA ILE A 37 0.70 17.80 -14.07
C ILE A 37 1.97 18.53 -14.49
N ALA A 38 2.13 18.80 -15.79
CA ALA A 38 3.28 19.50 -16.34
C ALA A 38 3.40 20.95 -15.81
N ALA A 39 2.28 21.67 -15.80
CA ALA A 39 2.22 23.07 -15.36
C ALA A 39 2.68 23.25 -13.90
N ARG A 40 2.34 22.31 -13.01
CA ARG A 40 2.74 22.38 -11.59
C ARG A 40 4.26 22.31 -11.34
N ILE A 41 4.98 21.72 -12.27
CA ILE A 41 6.43 21.53 -12.15
C ILE A 41 7.20 22.26 -13.27
N ASN A 42 6.57 23.25 -13.90
CA ASN A 42 7.14 24.05 -14.97
C ASN A 42 7.71 23.22 -16.14
N LEU A 43 7.04 22.13 -16.48
CA LEU A 43 7.36 21.32 -17.66
C LEU A 43 6.32 21.52 -18.75
N THR A 44 6.65 21.08 -19.97
CA THR A 44 5.70 21.00 -21.07
C THR A 44 4.93 19.69 -21.03
N LYS A 45 3.71 19.67 -21.59
CA LYS A 45 2.94 18.44 -21.81
C LYS A 45 3.75 17.38 -22.56
N GLY A 46 4.53 17.79 -23.56
CA GLY A 46 5.41 16.90 -24.32
C GLY A 46 6.45 16.19 -23.45
N ALA A 47 6.97 16.88 -22.43
CA ALA A 47 7.90 16.27 -21.47
C ALA A 47 7.24 15.16 -20.65
N VAL A 48 5.95 15.30 -20.30
CA VAL A 48 5.20 14.23 -19.60
C VAL A 48 4.94 13.06 -20.53
N TYR A 49 4.51 13.30 -21.80
CA TYR A 49 4.34 12.25 -22.79
C TYR A 49 5.62 11.50 -23.17
N TRP A 50 6.76 12.11 -23.00
CA TRP A 50 8.04 11.43 -23.21
C TRP A 50 8.27 10.33 -22.16
N HIS A 51 7.78 10.52 -20.92
CA HIS A 51 7.90 9.56 -19.82
C HIS A 51 6.75 8.58 -19.70
N PHE A 52 5.53 8.99 -20.08
CA PHE A 52 4.30 8.22 -19.87
C PHE A 52 3.39 8.28 -21.07
N LYS A 53 3.03 7.12 -21.64
CA LYS A 53 2.20 7.01 -22.85
C LYS A 53 0.77 7.52 -22.62
N ASN A 54 0.20 7.25 -21.47
CA ASN A 54 -1.16 7.61 -21.10
C ASN A 54 -1.31 7.65 -19.56
N LYS A 55 -2.51 8.04 -19.09
CA LYS A 55 -2.80 8.11 -17.65
C LYS A 55 -2.69 6.76 -16.93
N ALA A 56 -3.07 5.68 -17.57
CA ALA A 56 -2.98 4.34 -16.96
C ALA A 56 -1.52 3.94 -16.74
N ASP A 57 -0.62 4.19 -17.72
CA ASP A 57 0.82 3.97 -17.61
C ASP A 57 1.43 4.80 -16.45
N LEU A 58 1.05 6.08 -16.37
CA LEU A 58 1.49 6.96 -15.27
C LEU A 58 1.02 6.44 -13.91
N ILE A 59 -0.24 6.00 -13.80
CA ILE A 59 -0.77 5.47 -12.53
C ILE A 59 -0.11 4.15 -12.15
N THR A 60 0.10 3.25 -13.11
CA THR A 60 0.84 2.01 -12.89
C THR A 60 2.22 2.31 -12.30
N ALA A 61 2.95 3.23 -12.91
CA ALA A 61 4.26 3.64 -12.43
C ALA A 61 4.20 4.26 -11.01
N LEU A 62 3.19 5.08 -10.73
CA LEU A 62 2.97 5.68 -9.42
C LEU A 62 2.68 4.60 -8.35
N VAL A 63 1.82 3.62 -8.67
CA VAL A 63 1.50 2.51 -7.77
C VAL A 63 2.74 1.67 -7.47
N ILE A 64 3.51 1.29 -8.52
CA ILE A 64 4.76 0.55 -8.36
C ILE A 64 5.73 1.33 -7.47
N GLN A 65 5.93 2.62 -7.75
CA GLN A 65 6.84 3.46 -6.95
C GLN A 65 6.42 3.47 -5.48
N LYS A 66 5.15 3.80 -5.19
CA LYS A 66 4.66 3.94 -3.80
C LYS A 66 4.69 2.63 -3.02
N ILE A 67 4.32 1.51 -3.64
CA ILE A 67 4.40 0.20 -3.00
C ILE A 67 5.85 -0.21 -2.79
N SER A 68 6.74 -0.01 -3.78
CA SER A 68 8.16 -0.36 -3.65
C SER A 68 8.88 0.47 -2.59
N GLU A 69 8.57 1.77 -2.47
CA GLU A 69 9.07 2.64 -1.40
C GLU A 69 8.66 2.10 -0.02
N GLN A 70 7.43 1.63 0.12
CA GLN A 70 6.98 1.00 1.37
C GLN A 70 7.69 -0.32 1.63
N HIS A 71 7.81 -1.21 0.63
CA HIS A 71 8.50 -2.48 0.80
C HIS A 71 9.97 -2.31 1.19
N SER A 72 10.67 -1.31 0.63
CA SER A 72 12.08 -1.04 0.96
C SER A 72 12.27 -0.53 2.39
N ARG A 73 11.29 0.18 2.95
CA ARG A 73 11.29 0.62 4.36
C ARG A 73 11.08 -0.54 5.34
N TYR A 74 10.35 -1.55 4.92
CA TYR A 74 10.09 -2.76 5.70
C TYR A 74 11.04 -3.86 5.24
N LYS A 75 12.31 -3.81 5.72
CA LYS A 75 13.19 -4.98 5.64
C LYS A 75 12.41 -6.19 6.12
N THR A 76 12.61 -7.33 5.47
CA THR A 76 11.99 -8.62 5.81
C THR A 76 12.06 -8.85 7.32
N LEU A 77 11.00 -8.43 8.01
CA LEU A 77 10.84 -8.75 9.42
C LEU A 77 10.37 -10.20 9.43
N GLU A 78 11.16 -11.06 10.02
CA GLU A 78 10.82 -12.45 10.26
C GLU A 78 10.35 -12.55 11.73
N PRO A 79 9.07 -12.21 12.03
CA PRO A 79 8.54 -12.35 13.38
C PRO A 79 8.67 -13.82 13.81
N LYS A 80 9.20 -14.01 15.01
CA LYS A 80 9.39 -15.35 15.61
C LYS A 80 8.30 -15.67 16.65
N SER A 81 7.23 -14.90 16.68
CA SER A 81 6.09 -15.13 17.57
C SER A 81 4.86 -14.34 17.09
N LEU A 82 3.67 -14.72 17.54
CA LEU A 82 2.44 -13.95 17.33
C LEU A 82 2.53 -12.55 17.94
N SER A 83 3.21 -12.40 19.07
CA SER A 83 3.42 -11.11 19.72
C SER A 83 4.27 -10.17 18.83
N GLU A 84 5.37 -10.67 18.28
CA GLU A 84 6.21 -9.90 17.35
C GLU A 84 5.48 -9.58 16.05
N LEU A 85 4.67 -10.52 15.54
CA LEU A 85 3.82 -10.29 14.37
C LEU A 85 2.79 -9.16 14.64
N CYS A 86 2.11 -9.20 15.79
CA CYS A 86 1.19 -8.14 16.20
C CYS A 86 1.88 -6.77 16.26
N GLN A 87 3.07 -6.71 16.87
CA GLN A 87 3.86 -5.49 16.93
C GLN A 87 4.30 -5.00 15.54
N THR A 88 4.68 -5.92 14.65
CA THR A 88 5.06 -5.61 13.27
C THR A 88 3.90 -5.00 12.50
N ILE A 89 2.71 -5.60 12.60
CA ILE A 89 1.49 -5.09 11.95
C ILE A 89 1.11 -3.72 12.51
N SER A 90 1.18 -3.53 13.83
CA SER A 90 0.92 -2.25 14.48
C SER A 90 1.92 -1.16 14.06
N ASN A 91 3.21 -1.48 13.94
CA ASN A 91 4.23 -0.54 13.48
C ASN A 91 3.99 -0.10 12.02
N ARG A 92 3.54 -1.00 11.15
CA ARG A 92 3.13 -0.63 9.78
C ARG A 92 1.97 0.38 9.78
N ALA A 93 1.00 0.20 10.67
CA ALA A 93 -0.09 1.17 10.82
C ALA A 93 0.42 2.54 11.31
N LYS A 94 1.37 2.58 12.26
CA LYS A 94 2.02 3.82 12.71
C LYS A 94 2.75 4.55 11.60
N GLU A 95 3.44 3.83 10.72
CA GLU A 95 4.11 4.47 9.58
C GLU A 95 3.11 5.08 8.59
N ILE A 96 1.96 4.45 8.36
CA ILE A 96 0.87 5.05 7.57
C ILE A 96 0.33 6.31 8.25
N GLU A 97 0.17 6.32 9.58
CA GLU A 97 -0.25 7.51 10.33
C GLU A 97 0.71 8.69 10.17
N LYS A 98 2.01 8.43 10.06
CA LYS A 98 3.05 9.46 9.92
C LYS A 98 3.23 9.94 8.49
N ASP A 99 3.03 9.09 7.49
CA ASP A 99 3.27 9.40 6.08
C ASP A 99 2.01 9.98 5.40
N GLU A 100 1.87 11.31 5.45
CA GLU A 100 0.73 12.00 4.82
C GLU A 100 0.65 11.76 3.31
N ASN A 101 1.79 11.70 2.62
CA ASN A 101 1.81 11.48 1.17
C ASN A 101 1.34 10.07 0.82
N PHE A 102 1.72 9.07 1.62
CA PHE A 102 1.25 7.72 1.42
C PHE A 102 -0.24 7.58 1.79
N ARG A 103 -0.73 8.28 2.82
CA ARG A 103 -2.19 8.33 3.09
C ARG A 103 -2.98 8.95 1.95
N LYS A 104 -2.49 10.05 1.35
CA LYS A 104 -3.11 10.66 0.15
C LYS A 104 -3.16 9.68 -1.02
N PHE A 105 -2.07 8.94 -1.24
CA PHE A 105 -2.02 7.89 -2.26
C PHE A 105 -3.05 6.79 -2.00
N LEU A 106 -3.10 6.24 -0.78
CA LEU A 106 -4.07 5.20 -0.41
C LEU A 106 -5.52 5.70 -0.55
N PHE A 107 -5.78 6.94 -0.12
CA PHE A 107 -7.10 7.56 -0.27
C PHE A 107 -7.48 7.70 -1.76
N PHE A 108 -6.56 8.13 -2.61
CA PHE A 108 -6.78 8.20 -4.05
C PHE A 108 -7.13 6.83 -4.63
N VAL A 109 -6.33 5.80 -4.34
CA VAL A 109 -6.53 4.44 -4.87
C VAL A 109 -7.86 3.84 -4.43
N ILE A 110 -8.26 4.07 -3.18
CA ILE A 110 -9.48 3.47 -2.61
C ILE A 110 -10.74 4.25 -3.01
N TYR A 111 -10.70 5.59 -3.03
CA TYR A 111 -11.91 6.42 -3.11
C TYR A 111 -12.01 7.32 -4.34
N ARG A 112 -10.90 7.58 -5.04
CA ARG A 112 -10.85 8.53 -6.15
C ARG A 112 -10.42 7.91 -7.47
N MET A 113 -9.99 6.67 -7.44
CA MET A 113 -9.68 5.90 -8.64
C MET A 113 -10.97 5.35 -9.26
N GLU A 114 -11.18 5.64 -10.53
CA GLU A 114 -12.32 5.13 -11.31
C GLU A 114 -11.90 3.83 -11.99
N TRP A 115 -12.09 2.72 -11.30
CA TRP A 115 -11.71 1.40 -11.76
C TRP A 115 -12.64 0.92 -12.86
N SER A 116 -12.15 0.85 -14.11
CA SER A 116 -12.74 0.04 -15.17
C SER A 116 -12.01 -1.30 -15.27
N GLU A 117 -12.65 -2.32 -15.88
CA GLU A 117 -12.00 -3.61 -16.08
C GLU A 117 -10.66 -3.50 -16.81
N ALA A 118 -10.58 -2.66 -17.86
CA ALA A 118 -9.37 -2.45 -18.64
C ALA A 118 -8.24 -1.81 -17.81
N ILE A 119 -8.56 -0.76 -17.03
CA ILE A 119 -7.59 -0.09 -16.15
C ILE A 119 -7.13 -1.05 -15.04
N PHE A 120 -8.08 -1.79 -14.44
CA PHE A 120 -7.77 -2.77 -13.42
C PHE A 120 -6.83 -3.86 -13.96
N ALA A 121 -7.17 -4.46 -15.11
CA ALA A 121 -6.36 -5.52 -15.70
C ALA A 121 -4.93 -5.06 -16.03
N GLN A 122 -4.79 -3.84 -16.60
CA GLN A 122 -3.48 -3.27 -16.91
C GLN A 122 -2.64 -3.07 -15.67
N ILE A 123 -3.17 -2.39 -14.64
CA ILE A 123 -2.44 -2.09 -13.41
C ILE A 123 -2.15 -3.38 -12.65
N TRP A 124 -3.17 -4.26 -12.49
CA TRP A 124 -3.04 -5.50 -11.74
C TRP A 124 -1.99 -6.44 -12.32
N GLY A 125 -1.91 -6.53 -13.65
CA GLY A 125 -0.89 -7.35 -14.33
C GLY A 125 0.55 -7.01 -13.90
N GLU A 126 0.82 -5.72 -13.64
CA GLU A 126 2.16 -5.25 -13.27
C GLU A 126 2.40 -5.22 -11.75
N VAL A 127 1.36 -4.97 -10.94
CA VAL A 127 1.54 -4.78 -9.48
C VAL A 127 1.17 -6.00 -8.65
N ARG A 128 0.58 -7.03 -9.24
CA ARG A 128 0.08 -8.21 -8.54
C ARG A 128 1.10 -8.82 -7.58
N SER A 129 2.30 -9.08 -8.05
CA SER A 129 3.37 -9.67 -7.24
C SER A 129 3.72 -8.78 -6.02
N LEU A 130 3.72 -7.46 -6.19
CA LEU A 130 4.00 -6.52 -5.11
C LEU A 130 2.88 -6.51 -4.05
N VAL A 131 1.63 -6.73 -4.47
CA VAL A 131 0.47 -6.76 -3.56
C VAL A 131 0.34 -8.11 -2.86
N GLU A 132 0.64 -9.21 -3.55
CA GLU A 132 0.55 -10.57 -3.01
C GLU A 132 1.71 -10.92 -2.08
N PHE A 133 2.90 -10.35 -2.30
CA PHE A 133 4.10 -10.65 -1.53
C PHE A 133 3.92 -10.50 0.01
N PRO A 134 3.33 -9.42 0.55
CA PRO A 134 3.08 -9.31 1.99
C PRO A 134 2.13 -10.38 2.55
N LEU A 135 1.16 -10.83 1.75
CA LEU A 135 0.22 -11.90 2.15
C LEU A 135 0.93 -13.27 2.21
N GLN A 136 1.84 -13.52 1.27
CA GLN A 136 2.67 -14.73 1.28
C GLN A 136 3.61 -14.74 2.49
N GLN A 137 4.24 -13.61 2.80
CA GLN A 137 5.08 -13.48 4.00
C GLN A 137 4.27 -13.70 5.28
N LEU A 138 3.08 -13.10 5.38
CA LEU A 138 2.18 -13.30 6.52
C LEU A 138 1.86 -14.79 6.70
N PHE A 139 1.51 -15.50 5.62
CA PHE A 139 1.25 -16.94 5.67
C PHE A 139 2.45 -17.72 6.20
N GLN A 140 3.67 -17.43 5.75
CA GLN A 140 4.88 -18.12 6.22
C GLN A 140 5.11 -17.93 7.72
N VAL A 141 4.88 -16.70 8.23
CA VAL A 141 5.00 -16.43 9.67
C VAL A 141 3.94 -17.20 10.47
N LEU A 142 2.67 -17.20 10.01
CA LEU A 142 1.59 -17.94 10.67
C LEU A 142 1.86 -19.44 10.67
N PHE A 143 2.37 -19.99 9.55
CA PHE A 143 2.77 -21.39 9.45
C PHE A 143 3.89 -21.73 10.45
N TRP A 144 4.89 -20.86 10.58
CA TRP A 144 5.95 -21.05 11.55
C TRP A 144 5.40 -21.02 12.99
N CYS A 145 4.53 -20.06 13.34
CA CYS A 145 3.90 -19.98 14.66
C CYS A 145 3.06 -21.23 14.98
N GLN A 146 2.31 -21.77 13.99
CA GLN A 146 1.53 -22.99 14.20
C GLN A 146 2.45 -24.20 14.41
N LYS A 147 3.53 -24.31 13.63
CA LYS A 147 4.51 -25.39 13.77
C LYS A 147 5.22 -25.37 15.13
N ASN A 148 5.42 -24.18 15.71
CA ASN A 148 6.00 -24.00 17.05
C ASN A 148 4.96 -24.03 18.19
N GLY A 149 3.71 -24.34 17.90
CA GLY A 149 2.68 -24.56 18.90
C GLY A 149 2.04 -23.28 19.49
N GLU A 150 2.27 -22.11 18.87
CA GLU A 150 1.59 -20.88 19.28
C GLU A 150 0.15 -20.79 18.75
N ILE A 151 -0.12 -21.39 17.60
CA ILE A 151 -1.44 -21.47 16.97
C ILE A 151 -1.97 -22.89 17.09
N LYS A 152 -3.26 -23.03 17.42
CA LYS A 152 -3.96 -24.33 17.46
C LYS A 152 -3.83 -25.05 16.12
N LYS A 153 -3.66 -26.37 16.12
CA LYS A 153 -3.42 -27.16 14.91
C LYS A 153 -4.60 -27.23 13.95
N ASP A 154 -5.81 -27.05 14.45
CA ASP A 154 -7.08 -27.06 13.71
C ASP A 154 -7.41 -25.73 13.03
N VAL A 155 -6.61 -24.69 13.25
CA VAL A 155 -6.78 -23.38 12.61
C VAL A 155 -6.34 -23.44 11.14
N ASP A 156 -7.24 -23.12 10.22
CA ASP A 156 -6.91 -22.92 8.81
C ASP A 156 -6.12 -21.63 8.62
N LEU A 157 -4.85 -21.76 8.25
CA LEU A 157 -3.94 -20.61 8.09
C LEU A 157 -4.25 -19.73 6.87
N ASN A 158 -4.87 -20.28 5.81
CA ASN A 158 -5.32 -19.46 4.69
C ASN A 158 -6.47 -18.55 5.11
N ASN A 159 -7.46 -19.11 5.81
CA ASN A 159 -8.57 -18.35 6.34
C ASN A 159 -8.11 -17.31 7.37
N LEU A 160 -7.17 -17.66 8.25
CA LEU A 160 -6.58 -16.73 9.22
C LEU A 160 -5.85 -15.56 8.53
N ARG A 161 -4.99 -15.86 7.54
CA ARG A 161 -4.32 -14.84 6.72
C ARG A 161 -5.32 -13.88 6.10
N ASP A 162 -6.37 -14.42 5.48
CA ASP A 162 -7.38 -13.62 4.78
C ASP A 162 -8.20 -12.80 5.76
N THR A 163 -8.54 -13.34 6.93
CA THR A 163 -9.20 -12.62 8.03
C THR A 163 -8.39 -11.42 8.49
N ILE A 164 -7.08 -11.59 8.70
CA ILE A 164 -6.17 -10.49 9.06
C ILE A 164 -6.15 -9.43 7.94
N ALA A 165 -6.08 -9.87 6.68
CA ALA A 165 -6.06 -8.97 5.53
C ALA A 165 -7.37 -8.18 5.39
N TYR A 166 -8.51 -8.80 5.59
CA TYR A 166 -9.83 -8.15 5.54
C TYR A 166 -9.99 -7.17 6.68
N PHE A 167 -9.61 -7.55 7.91
CA PHE A 167 -9.59 -6.64 9.04
C PHE A 167 -8.73 -5.41 8.78
N TRP A 168 -7.49 -5.60 8.30
CA TRP A 168 -6.60 -4.51 7.95
C TRP A 168 -7.22 -3.57 6.92
N ARG A 169 -7.78 -4.10 5.82
CA ARG A 169 -8.42 -3.30 4.76
C ARG A 169 -9.62 -2.50 5.27
N GLY A 170 -10.48 -3.13 6.07
CA GLY A 170 -11.64 -2.48 6.66
C GLY A 170 -11.24 -1.33 7.60
N ALA A 171 -10.28 -1.58 8.50
CA ALA A 171 -9.75 -0.58 9.41
C ALA A 171 -9.07 0.58 8.67
N LEU A 172 -8.24 0.29 7.66
CA LEU A 172 -7.60 1.30 6.82
C LEU A 172 -8.63 2.16 6.09
N SER A 173 -9.65 1.55 5.49
CA SER A 173 -10.73 2.27 4.81
C SER A 173 -11.47 3.19 5.78
N THR A 174 -11.83 2.71 6.97
CA THR A 174 -12.49 3.52 8.02
C THR A 174 -11.62 4.71 8.45
N TYR A 175 -10.33 4.49 8.65
CA TYR A 175 -9.37 5.54 9.01
C TYR A 175 -9.24 6.61 7.94
N LEU A 176 -9.04 6.21 6.67
CA LEU A 176 -8.85 7.13 5.55
C LEU A 176 -10.11 7.95 5.22
N SER A 177 -11.30 7.36 5.35
CA SER A 177 -12.57 8.04 5.11
C SER A 177 -12.96 9.01 6.22
N LYS A 178 -12.27 8.96 7.37
CA LYS A 178 -12.60 9.71 8.58
C LYS A 178 -14.04 9.48 9.09
N CYS A 179 -14.62 8.32 8.76
CA CYS A 179 -15.93 7.94 9.27
C CYS A 179 -15.95 7.78 10.81
N LYS A 180 -14.79 7.55 11.40
CA LYS A 180 -14.57 7.49 12.85
C LYS A 180 -13.42 8.44 13.21
N PRO A 181 -13.70 9.75 13.45
CA PRO A 181 -12.67 10.77 13.65
C PRO A 181 -11.75 10.51 14.84
N GLU A 182 -12.26 9.86 15.89
CA GLU A 182 -11.50 9.47 17.09
C GLU A 182 -10.62 8.24 16.89
N MET A 183 -10.66 7.58 15.73
CA MET A 183 -9.91 6.37 15.45
C MET A 183 -8.40 6.64 15.50
N LYS A 184 -7.71 5.90 16.34
CA LYS A 184 -6.26 5.78 16.38
C LYS A 184 -5.86 4.50 15.64
N PHE A 185 -5.58 4.63 14.37
CA PHE A 185 -5.45 3.51 13.44
C PHE A 185 -4.48 2.42 13.94
N SER A 186 -3.29 2.79 14.40
CA SER A 186 -2.29 1.85 14.88
C SER A 186 -2.70 1.15 16.20
N GLU A 187 -3.38 1.87 17.09
CA GLU A 187 -3.88 1.29 18.35
C GLU A 187 -5.06 0.32 18.08
N ASP A 188 -5.98 0.72 17.21
CA ASP A 188 -7.15 -0.10 16.86
C ASP A 188 -6.73 -1.34 16.07
N ILE A 189 -5.75 -1.22 15.17
CA ILE A 189 -5.13 -2.36 14.51
C ILE A 189 -4.52 -3.32 15.53
N LYS A 190 -3.73 -2.81 16.48
CA LYS A 190 -3.11 -3.64 17.51
C LYS A 190 -4.15 -4.44 18.29
N LYS A 191 -5.17 -3.74 18.84
CA LYS A 191 -6.24 -4.37 19.62
C LYS A 191 -7.01 -5.44 18.82
N GLY A 192 -7.33 -5.15 17.55
CA GLY A 192 -8.05 -6.10 16.70
C GLY A 192 -7.21 -7.34 16.37
N ILE A 193 -5.93 -7.18 16.08
CA ILE A 193 -5.02 -8.31 15.86
C ILE A 193 -4.84 -9.13 17.14
N GLU A 194 -4.68 -8.50 18.31
CA GLU A 194 -4.63 -9.19 19.60
C GLU A 194 -5.90 -9.99 19.85
N THR A 195 -7.08 -9.43 19.52
CA THR A 195 -8.36 -10.14 19.63
C THR A 195 -8.42 -11.39 18.74
N ILE A 196 -7.97 -11.26 17.46
CA ILE A 196 -7.88 -12.39 16.54
C ILE A 196 -6.93 -13.47 17.09
N PHE A 197 -5.75 -13.07 17.58
CA PHE A 197 -4.75 -14.02 18.07
C PHE A 197 -5.20 -14.72 19.36
N ASN A 198 -5.84 -14.02 20.29
CA ASN A 198 -6.38 -14.61 21.52
C ASN A 198 -7.38 -15.76 21.24
N GLY A 199 -8.16 -15.67 20.12
CA GLY A 199 -9.10 -16.72 19.75
C GLY A 199 -8.44 -18.00 19.21
N ILE A 200 -7.19 -17.92 18.75
CA ILE A 200 -6.50 -19.02 18.04
C ILE A 200 -5.26 -19.55 18.78
N GLN A 201 -4.80 -18.86 19.82
CA GLN A 201 -3.65 -19.31 20.60
C GLN A 201 -3.93 -20.60 21.34
N THR A 202 -2.90 -21.42 21.47
CA THR A 202 -2.93 -22.58 22.39
C THR A 202 -2.95 -22.07 23.82
N GLU A 203 -3.75 -22.72 24.68
CA GLU A 203 -3.69 -22.43 26.12
C GLU A 203 -2.27 -22.73 26.62
N LYS A 204 -1.66 -21.73 27.27
CA LYS A 204 -0.39 -21.96 27.98
C LYS A 204 -0.68 -22.92 29.14
N LYS A 205 -0.13 -24.14 29.04
CA LYS A 205 -0.08 -25.05 30.16
C LYS A 205 0.84 -24.52 31.25
#